data_d196a509bed5d2b62a9daf1b81b789e3
#
_entry.id   d196a509bed5d2b62a9daf1b81b789e3
#
_cell.length_a   1.000
_cell.length_b   1.000
_cell.length_c   1.000
_cell.angle_alpha   90.00
_cell.angle_beta   90.00
_cell.angle_gamma   90.00
#
_symmetry.space_group_name_H-M   'P 1'
#
loop_
_entity.id
_entity.type
_entity.pdbx_description
1 polymer ?
#
loop_
_entity_poly.entity_id
_entity_poly.type
_entity_poly.pdbx_seq_one_letter_code
_entity_poly.pdbx_strand_id
1 'polypeptide(L)'
;MEVIIGRDTAELAHVGADAFESLLNRKPDAVLGLATGSSPLSIYDELAARCQAGRVSFAKARGFTLDEYVGLPADHPENYRNVINTVFASRVDFAPGAVAGPDGLATDIPAACAAYEEAIRAAGGIDLQILGIGTDGHIGFNEPGSSLASRTRIKTLTRQTRVDNARFFGDDVDAVPAHCLTQGLGTIMAARHVVLVATGRSKAEAVHQLVEGAVSAMWPASILQHHPHATVLLDDAAAHRLQLADYYRETYRSKPDWQGI
;
A
#
# COMPACT_ATOMS: atom_id res chain seq x y z
N MET A 1 9.77 -13.54 2.31
CA MET A 1 9.68 -12.09 2.61
C MET A 1 11.10 -11.56 2.71
N GLU A 2 11.39 -10.46 2.02
CA GLU A 2 12.67 -9.76 2.10
C GLU A 2 12.50 -8.51 2.96
N VAL A 3 13.45 -8.25 3.88
CA VAL A 3 13.44 -7.07 4.76
C VAL A 3 14.66 -6.22 4.43
N ILE A 4 14.41 -4.97 4.05
CA ILE A 4 15.44 -4.01 3.66
C ILE A 4 15.41 -2.84 4.65
N ILE A 5 16.50 -2.64 5.37
CA ILE A 5 16.66 -1.54 6.32
C ILE A 5 17.57 -0.51 5.66
N GLY A 6 16.97 0.56 5.14
CA GLY A 6 17.68 1.65 4.48
C GLY A 6 18.15 2.71 5.48
N ARG A 7 19.14 3.48 5.06
CA ARG A 7 19.75 4.57 5.85
C ARG A 7 18.79 5.74 6.07
N ASP A 8 17.96 6.01 5.07
CA ASP A 8 17.04 7.14 5.07
C ASP A 8 15.86 6.91 4.10
N THR A 9 14.91 7.82 4.14
CA THR A 9 13.70 7.76 3.29
C THR A 9 14.03 7.84 1.79
N ALA A 10 15.11 8.52 1.41
CA ALA A 10 15.51 8.65 0.00
C ALA A 10 16.01 7.32 -0.55
N GLU A 11 16.83 6.58 0.19
CA GLU A 11 17.25 5.22 -0.18
C GLU A 11 16.06 4.29 -0.31
N LEU A 12 15.11 4.33 0.64
CA LEU A 12 13.89 3.52 0.57
C LEU A 12 13.03 3.89 -0.63
N ALA A 13 12.96 5.18 -0.98
CA ALA A 13 12.26 5.65 -2.16
C ALA A 13 12.88 5.10 -3.44
N HIS A 14 14.21 5.14 -3.57
CA HIS A 14 14.92 4.57 -4.71
C HIS A 14 14.68 3.07 -4.84
N VAL A 15 14.87 2.31 -3.75
CA VAL A 15 14.66 0.85 -3.75
C VAL A 15 13.22 0.49 -4.11
N GLY A 16 12.24 1.17 -3.49
CA GLY A 16 10.83 0.96 -3.82
C GLY A 16 10.52 1.29 -5.29
N ALA A 17 11.05 2.41 -5.80
CA ALA A 17 10.86 2.80 -7.20
C ALA A 17 11.55 1.84 -8.18
N ASP A 18 12.66 1.20 -7.81
CA ASP A 18 13.32 0.18 -8.65
C ASP A 18 12.41 -1.02 -8.92
N ALA A 19 11.59 -1.44 -7.94
CA ALA A 19 10.62 -2.50 -8.14
C ALA A 19 9.58 -2.13 -9.21
N PHE A 20 9.05 -0.90 -9.16
CA PHE A 20 8.09 -0.40 -10.15
C PHE A 20 8.73 -0.24 -11.53
N GLU A 21 9.91 0.38 -11.61
CA GLU A 21 10.64 0.60 -12.87
C GLU A 21 10.98 -0.74 -13.53
N SER A 22 11.51 -1.69 -12.77
CA SER A 22 11.83 -3.04 -13.25
C SER A 22 10.58 -3.76 -13.77
N LEU A 23 9.45 -3.67 -13.04
CA LEU A 23 8.19 -4.27 -13.46
C LEU A 23 7.69 -3.63 -14.76
N LEU A 24 7.56 -2.30 -14.81
CA LEU A 24 6.98 -1.57 -15.94
C LEU A 24 7.83 -1.68 -17.21
N ASN A 25 9.17 -1.74 -17.08
CA ASN A 25 10.06 -1.96 -18.22
C ASN A 25 9.91 -3.38 -18.80
N ARG A 26 9.60 -4.38 -17.96
CA ARG A 26 9.35 -5.77 -18.38
C ARG A 26 7.90 -6.00 -18.81
N LYS A 27 6.93 -5.33 -18.16
CA LYS A 27 5.49 -5.44 -18.40
C LYS A 27 4.86 -4.04 -18.42
N PRO A 28 4.87 -3.33 -19.54
CA PRO A 28 4.34 -1.96 -19.62
C PRO A 28 2.85 -1.82 -19.30
N ASP A 29 2.06 -2.88 -19.44
CA ASP A 29 0.64 -2.98 -19.10
C ASP A 29 0.40 -3.54 -17.69
N ALA A 30 1.38 -3.38 -16.80
CA ALA A 30 1.28 -3.87 -15.43
C ALA A 30 0.10 -3.25 -14.67
N VAL A 31 -0.45 -4.04 -13.75
CA VAL A 31 -1.53 -3.65 -12.85
C VAL A 31 -0.94 -3.33 -11.48
N LEU A 32 -1.11 -2.09 -11.05
CA LEU A 32 -0.51 -1.54 -9.83
C LEU A 32 -1.56 -1.35 -8.74
N GLY A 33 -1.30 -1.84 -7.56
CA GLY A 33 -2.07 -1.54 -6.36
C GLY A 33 -1.49 -0.31 -5.66
N LEU A 34 -2.30 0.73 -5.48
CA LEU A 34 -1.88 2.03 -4.98
C LEU A 34 -2.46 2.29 -3.59
N ALA A 35 -1.63 2.78 -2.68
CA ALA A 35 -2.02 3.13 -1.31
C ALA A 35 -1.89 4.63 -1.07
N THR A 36 -2.82 5.18 -0.30
CA THR A 36 -2.75 6.54 0.24
C THR A 36 -1.91 6.59 1.53
N GLY A 37 -1.86 7.74 2.16
CA GLY A 37 -1.09 7.96 3.39
C GLY A 37 0.34 8.44 3.12
N SER A 38 1.09 8.71 4.18
CA SER A 38 2.42 9.32 4.09
C SER A 38 3.53 8.35 3.67
N SER A 39 3.38 7.05 3.93
CA SER A 39 4.44 6.06 3.70
C SER A 39 4.87 5.94 2.23
N PRO A 40 3.96 5.87 1.23
CA PRO A 40 4.35 5.69 -0.16
C PRO A 40 4.77 6.99 -0.88
N LEU A 41 4.59 8.18 -0.26
CA LEU A 41 4.78 9.47 -0.95
C LEU A 41 6.18 9.63 -1.55
N SER A 42 7.21 9.28 -0.81
CA SER A 42 8.59 9.40 -1.31
C SER A 42 8.87 8.49 -2.50
N ILE A 43 8.24 7.31 -2.57
CA ILE A 43 8.33 6.42 -3.73
C ILE A 43 7.57 7.03 -4.91
N TYR A 44 6.40 7.61 -4.70
CA TYR A 44 5.65 8.30 -5.76
C TYR A 44 6.41 9.52 -6.30
N ASP A 45 7.08 10.28 -5.44
CA ASP A 45 7.93 11.41 -5.85
C ASP A 45 9.08 10.93 -6.73
N GLU A 46 9.77 9.87 -6.34
CA GLU A 46 10.86 9.27 -7.11
C GLU A 46 10.35 8.71 -8.45
N LEU A 47 9.21 8.02 -8.47
CA LEU A 47 8.60 7.50 -9.70
C LEU A 47 8.19 8.62 -10.66
N ALA A 48 7.65 9.73 -10.14
CA ALA A 48 7.33 10.90 -10.95
C ALA A 48 8.59 11.51 -11.59
N ALA A 49 9.69 11.62 -10.84
CA ALA A 49 10.97 12.09 -11.35
C ALA A 49 11.53 11.15 -12.44
N ARG A 50 11.45 9.83 -12.23
CA ARG A 50 11.87 8.83 -13.22
C ARG A 50 11.02 8.87 -14.49
N CYS A 51 9.71 9.06 -14.36
CA CYS A 51 8.81 9.21 -15.50
C CYS A 51 9.14 10.46 -16.31
N GLN A 52 9.34 11.60 -15.66
CA GLN A 52 9.77 12.84 -16.31
C GLN A 52 11.12 12.72 -17.02
N ALA A 53 12.02 11.90 -16.45
CA ALA A 53 13.33 11.59 -17.06
C ALA A 53 13.25 10.53 -18.19
N GLY A 54 12.06 9.99 -18.49
CA GLY A 54 11.85 8.97 -19.52
C GLY A 54 12.40 7.57 -19.16
N ARG A 55 12.68 7.31 -17.87
CA ARG A 55 13.18 6.02 -17.40
C ARG A 55 12.07 4.97 -17.28
N VAL A 56 10.86 5.41 -16.99
CA VAL A 56 9.67 4.56 -16.79
C VAL A 56 8.44 5.25 -17.39
N SER A 57 7.47 4.48 -17.88
CA SER A 57 6.19 4.98 -18.39
C SER A 57 5.04 4.20 -17.78
N PHE A 58 3.98 4.91 -17.42
CA PHE A 58 2.72 4.37 -16.90
C PHE A 58 1.60 4.41 -17.96
N ALA A 59 1.90 4.85 -19.18
CA ALA A 59 0.90 5.10 -20.23
C ALA A 59 0.01 3.89 -20.55
N LYS A 60 0.49 2.66 -20.36
CA LYS A 60 -0.26 1.42 -20.57
C LYS A 60 -0.65 0.74 -19.26
N ALA A 61 -0.11 1.19 -18.12
CA ALA A 61 -0.38 0.61 -16.81
C ALA A 61 -1.80 0.93 -16.32
N ARG A 62 -2.29 0.13 -15.38
CA ARG A 62 -3.54 0.36 -14.65
C ARG A 62 -3.26 0.48 -13.17
N GLY A 63 -4.01 1.32 -12.47
CA GLY A 63 -3.93 1.46 -11.02
C GLY A 63 -5.23 1.06 -10.34
N PHE A 64 -5.13 0.42 -9.16
CA PHE A 64 -6.24 0.15 -8.27
C PHE A 64 -5.91 0.67 -6.89
N THR A 65 -6.75 1.58 -6.34
CA THR A 65 -6.54 2.09 -4.98
C THR A 65 -6.87 1.01 -3.94
N LEU A 66 -6.18 1.05 -2.82
CA LEU A 66 -6.33 0.04 -1.76
C LEU A 66 -7.71 0.12 -1.07
N ASP A 67 -8.25 1.32 -0.96
CA ASP A 67 -9.44 1.62 -0.20
C ASP A 67 -10.11 2.93 -0.65
N GLU A 68 -11.29 3.23 -0.07
CA GLU A 68 -12.02 4.47 -0.26
C GLU A 68 -13.00 4.69 0.91
N TYR A 69 -13.20 5.93 1.31
CA TYR A 69 -14.22 6.28 2.30
C TYR A 69 -15.65 6.09 1.75
N VAL A 70 -16.57 5.67 2.61
CA VAL A 70 -18.00 5.57 2.28
C VAL A 70 -18.68 6.90 2.56
N GLY A 71 -19.46 7.38 1.56
CA GLY A 71 -20.26 8.59 1.69
C GLY A 71 -19.50 9.90 1.52
N LEU A 72 -18.19 9.86 1.23
CA LEU A 72 -17.42 11.06 0.96
C LEU A 72 -17.70 11.53 -0.49
N PRO A 73 -18.06 12.81 -0.73
CA PRO A 73 -18.33 13.31 -2.08
C PRO A 73 -17.18 13.06 -3.05
N ALA A 74 -17.51 12.80 -4.32
CA ALA A 74 -16.51 12.46 -5.34
C ALA A 74 -15.49 13.59 -5.62
N ASP A 75 -15.86 14.84 -5.36
CA ASP A 75 -15.02 16.04 -5.48
C ASP A 75 -14.31 16.43 -4.19
N HIS A 76 -14.55 15.71 -3.08
CA HIS A 76 -13.87 15.99 -1.82
C HIS A 76 -12.37 15.73 -1.95
N PRO A 77 -11.49 16.64 -1.47
CA PRO A 77 -10.04 16.49 -1.61
C PRO A 77 -9.50 15.19 -0.98
N GLU A 78 -10.10 14.73 0.12
CA GLU A 78 -9.72 13.51 0.84
C GLU A 78 -10.41 12.24 0.31
N ASN A 79 -11.19 12.31 -0.78
CA ASN A 79 -11.56 11.13 -1.54
C ASN A 79 -10.28 10.48 -2.08
N TYR A 80 -10.05 9.21 -1.80
CA TYR A 80 -8.75 8.59 -2.05
C TYR A 80 -8.37 8.50 -3.52
N ARG A 81 -9.35 8.44 -4.42
CA ARG A 81 -9.08 8.60 -5.86
C ARG A 81 -8.48 9.98 -6.16
N ASN A 82 -9.00 11.04 -5.53
CA ASN A 82 -8.48 12.41 -5.71
C ASN A 82 -7.11 12.56 -5.05
N VAL A 83 -6.91 11.99 -3.87
CA VAL A 83 -5.59 11.96 -3.22
C VAL A 83 -4.56 11.30 -4.14
N ILE A 84 -4.81 10.09 -4.62
CA ILE A 84 -3.88 9.38 -5.52
C ILE A 84 -3.66 10.16 -6.82
N ASN A 85 -4.71 10.76 -7.37
CA ASN A 85 -4.55 11.62 -8.55
C ASN A 85 -3.61 12.78 -8.28
N THR A 86 -3.78 13.47 -7.16
CA THR A 86 -2.98 14.66 -6.79
C THR A 86 -1.53 14.29 -6.48
N VAL A 87 -1.31 13.25 -5.65
CA VAL A 87 0.04 12.92 -5.17
C VAL A 87 0.86 12.10 -6.16
N PHE A 88 0.20 11.44 -7.14
CA PHE A 88 0.90 10.53 -8.05
C PHE A 88 0.37 10.53 -9.48
N ALA A 89 -0.90 10.16 -9.74
CA ALA A 89 -1.35 9.82 -11.09
C ALA A 89 -1.28 10.99 -12.09
N SER A 90 -1.54 12.23 -11.66
CA SER A 90 -1.41 13.43 -12.50
C SER A 90 0.04 13.88 -12.72
N ARG A 91 1.00 13.28 -12.02
CA ARG A 91 2.44 13.62 -12.10
C ARG A 91 3.23 12.68 -13.01
N VAL A 92 2.57 11.62 -13.48
CA VAL A 92 3.10 10.62 -14.43
C VAL A 92 2.17 10.50 -15.65
N ASP A 93 2.50 9.64 -16.60
CA ASP A 93 1.81 9.54 -17.88
C ASP A 93 0.68 8.49 -17.92
N PHE A 94 -0.03 8.24 -16.82
CA PHE A 94 -1.21 7.36 -16.86
C PHE A 94 -2.24 7.81 -17.88
N ALA A 95 -2.80 6.88 -18.63
CA ALA A 95 -3.94 7.18 -19.49
C ALA A 95 -5.15 7.68 -18.67
N PRO A 96 -5.97 8.58 -19.19
CA PRO A 96 -7.18 9.03 -18.50
C PRO A 96 -8.08 7.86 -18.09
N GLY A 97 -8.47 7.80 -16.80
CA GLY A 97 -9.28 6.72 -16.25
C GLY A 97 -8.55 5.41 -15.98
N ALA A 98 -7.23 5.35 -16.15
CA ALA A 98 -6.45 4.15 -15.87
C ALA A 98 -6.37 3.78 -14.37
N VAL A 99 -6.65 4.74 -13.47
CA VAL A 99 -6.67 4.49 -12.02
C VAL A 99 -8.12 4.39 -11.55
N ALA A 100 -8.47 3.25 -10.95
CA ALA A 100 -9.78 2.94 -10.39
C ALA A 100 -9.71 2.74 -8.87
N GLY A 101 -10.82 2.96 -8.18
CA GLY A 101 -10.98 2.68 -6.75
C GLY A 101 -12.34 2.06 -6.47
N PRO A 102 -12.55 1.54 -5.25
CA PRO A 102 -13.87 1.08 -4.82
C PRO A 102 -14.88 2.23 -4.84
N ASP A 103 -16.15 1.95 -5.15
CA ASP A 103 -17.19 2.98 -5.18
C ASP A 103 -17.81 3.19 -3.79
N GLY A 104 -17.28 4.13 -3.04
CA GLY A 104 -17.79 4.51 -1.71
C GLY A 104 -19.13 5.25 -1.71
N LEU A 105 -19.65 5.62 -2.89
CA LEU A 105 -20.95 6.28 -3.07
C LEU A 105 -22.05 5.33 -3.58
N ALA A 106 -21.71 4.06 -3.82
CA ALA A 106 -22.68 3.07 -4.30
C ALA A 106 -23.84 2.90 -3.32
N THR A 107 -25.05 2.74 -3.86
CA THR A 107 -26.24 2.41 -3.06
C THR A 107 -26.27 0.95 -2.60
N ASP A 108 -25.66 0.06 -3.40
CA ASP A 108 -25.45 -1.36 -3.08
C ASP A 108 -23.95 -1.61 -2.85
N ILE A 109 -23.51 -1.44 -1.62
CA ILE A 109 -22.11 -1.60 -1.21
C ILE A 109 -21.59 -3.03 -1.46
N PRO A 110 -22.32 -4.12 -1.12
CA PRO A 110 -21.89 -5.46 -1.45
C PRO A 110 -21.67 -5.67 -2.96
N ALA A 111 -22.56 -5.20 -3.80
CA ALA A 111 -22.40 -5.29 -5.26
C ALA A 111 -21.20 -4.46 -5.76
N ALA A 112 -20.97 -3.27 -5.21
CA ALA A 112 -19.82 -2.44 -5.54
C ALA A 112 -18.49 -3.12 -5.17
N CYS A 113 -18.41 -3.74 -4.00
CA CYS A 113 -17.24 -4.51 -3.58
C CYS A 113 -16.98 -5.70 -4.51
N ALA A 114 -18.01 -6.45 -4.89
CA ALA A 114 -17.91 -7.57 -5.82
C ALA A 114 -17.46 -7.12 -7.22
N ALA A 115 -18.01 -6.00 -7.72
CA ALA A 115 -17.62 -5.42 -8.99
C ALA A 115 -16.16 -4.95 -8.98
N TYR A 116 -15.68 -4.41 -7.86
CA TYR A 116 -14.29 -4.01 -7.71
C TYR A 116 -13.32 -5.20 -7.75
N GLU A 117 -13.63 -6.29 -7.04
CA GLU A 117 -12.88 -7.55 -7.12
C GLU A 117 -12.84 -8.10 -8.54
N GLU A 118 -13.99 -8.05 -9.24
CA GLU A 118 -14.08 -8.49 -10.63
C GLU A 118 -13.23 -7.61 -11.56
N ALA A 119 -13.22 -6.29 -11.36
CA ALA A 119 -12.39 -5.37 -12.13
C ALA A 119 -10.89 -5.68 -11.98
N ILE A 120 -10.44 -5.97 -10.74
CA ILE A 120 -9.05 -6.40 -10.48
C ILE A 120 -8.78 -7.72 -11.20
N ARG A 121 -9.68 -8.69 -11.11
CA ARG A 121 -9.53 -10.00 -11.77
C ARG A 121 -9.51 -9.87 -13.30
N ALA A 122 -10.39 -9.08 -13.87
CA ALA A 122 -10.47 -8.84 -15.32
C ALA A 122 -9.24 -8.09 -15.85
N ALA A 123 -8.59 -7.28 -15.01
CA ALA A 123 -7.32 -6.65 -15.33
C ALA A 123 -6.13 -7.64 -15.31
N GLY A 124 -6.34 -8.87 -14.86
CA GLY A 124 -5.31 -9.90 -14.74
C GLY A 124 -4.72 -10.04 -13.33
N GLY A 125 -5.30 -9.39 -12.33
CA GLY A 125 -4.80 -9.31 -10.95
C GLY A 125 -3.68 -8.28 -10.79
N ILE A 126 -3.37 -7.92 -9.55
CA ILE A 126 -2.34 -6.91 -9.23
C ILE A 126 -0.95 -7.51 -9.40
N ASP A 127 -0.10 -6.85 -10.18
CA ASP A 127 1.29 -7.25 -10.38
C ASP A 127 2.18 -6.78 -9.22
N LEU A 128 2.00 -5.54 -8.75
CA LEU A 128 2.71 -4.98 -7.61
C LEU A 128 1.76 -4.13 -6.76
N GLN A 129 1.65 -4.47 -5.48
CA GLN A 129 0.86 -3.75 -4.48
C GLN A 129 1.78 -3.00 -3.53
N ILE A 130 1.67 -1.66 -3.47
CA ILE A 130 2.32 -0.88 -2.42
C ILE A 130 1.44 -0.79 -1.19
N LEU A 131 2.05 -0.85 0.00
CA LEU A 131 1.38 -0.81 1.29
C LEU A 131 2.12 0.11 2.27
N GLY A 132 1.37 0.79 3.12
CA GLY A 132 1.83 1.25 4.43
C GLY A 132 1.38 0.28 5.52
N ILE A 133 1.70 0.59 6.79
CA ILE A 133 1.26 -0.16 7.97
C ILE A 133 0.77 0.77 9.07
N GLY A 134 -0.34 0.43 9.70
CA GLY A 134 -0.82 1.09 10.90
C GLY A 134 0.01 0.75 12.14
N THR A 135 -0.12 1.54 13.21
CA THR A 135 0.57 1.28 14.49
C THR A 135 0.09 0.02 15.18
N ASP A 136 -1.12 -0.44 14.86
CA ASP A 136 -1.75 -1.68 15.31
C ASP A 136 -1.57 -2.85 14.31
N GLY A 137 -0.75 -2.67 13.27
CA GLY A 137 -0.43 -3.67 12.27
C GLY A 137 -1.47 -3.82 11.15
N HIS A 138 -2.44 -2.92 11.03
CA HIS A 138 -3.35 -2.96 9.88
C HIS A 138 -2.64 -2.62 8.56
N ILE A 139 -3.10 -3.22 7.47
CA ILE A 139 -2.78 -2.86 6.08
C ILE A 139 -4.08 -2.62 5.30
N GLY A 140 -4.14 -1.52 4.52
CA GLY A 140 -5.41 -0.94 4.14
C GLY A 140 -6.21 -0.60 5.39
N PHE A 141 -7.52 -0.77 5.38
CA PHE A 141 -8.33 -0.68 6.61
C PHE A 141 -8.68 -2.06 7.19
N ASN A 142 -7.76 -3.03 7.06
CA ASN A 142 -7.90 -4.33 7.71
C ASN A 142 -7.39 -4.23 9.15
N GLU A 143 -8.24 -3.68 10.04
CA GLU A 143 -8.01 -3.56 11.48
C GLU A 143 -7.81 -4.91 12.17
N PRO A 144 -7.20 -4.98 13.38
CA PRO A 144 -7.09 -6.19 14.17
C PRO A 144 -8.40 -6.97 14.26
N GLY A 145 -8.31 -8.30 14.14
CA GLY A 145 -9.47 -9.20 14.07
C GLY A 145 -10.07 -9.36 12.66
N SER A 146 -9.52 -8.71 11.65
CA SER A 146 -9.92 -8.93 10.25
C SER A 146 -9.56 -10.35 9.82
N SER A 147 -10.48 -11.03 9.09
CA SER A 147 -10.18 -12.34 8.53
C SER A 147 -9.01 -12.27 7.56
N LEU A 148 -8.03 -13.15 7.74
CA LEU A 148 -6.84 -13.25 6.90
C LEU A 148 -7.17 -13.65 5.44
N ALA A 149 -8.36 -14.22 5.19
CA ALA A 149 -8.87 -14.60 3.88
C ALA A 149 -9.91 -13.62 3.31
N SER A 150 -10.07 -12.43 3.94
CA SER A 150 -11.10 -11.47 3.55
C SER A 150 -10.90 -10.93 2.13
N ARG A 151 -12.01 -10.61 1.47
CA ARG A 151 -12.05 -9.91 0.19
C ARG A 151 -12.46 -8.45 0.41
N THR A 152 -12.55 -7.67 -0.67
CA THR A 152 -13.00 -6.28 -0.60
C THR A 152 -14.37 -6.18 0.06
N ARG A 153 -14.50 -5.30 1.05
CA ARG A 153 -15.72 -5.15 1.86
C ARG A 153 -15.76 -3.81 2.59
N ILE A 154 -16.93 -3.48 3.11
CA ILE A 154 -17.09 -2.37 4.03
C ILE A 154 -16.45 -2.71 5.39
N LYS A 155 -15.79 -1.71 5.99
CA LYS A 155 -15.25 -1.75 7.35
C LYS A 155 -15.70 -0.53 8.11
N THR A 156 -15.96 -0.71 9.41
CA THR A 156 -16.11 0.39 10.36
C THR A 156 -14.73 0.73 10.91
N LEU A 157 -14.36 2.00 10.82
CA LEU A 157 -13.08 2.48 11.35
C LEU A 157 -13.12 2.57 12.87
N THR A 158 -12.03 2.20 13.50
CA THR A 158 -11.89 2.40 14.94
C THR A 158 -11.81 3.90 15.28
N ARG A 159 -12.14 4.27 16.51
CA ARG A 159 -11.98 5.67 16.95
C ARG A 159 -10.52 6.13 16.80
N GLN A 160 -9.56 5.25 17.09
CA GLN A 160 -8.14 5.57 16.95
C GLN A 160 -7.78 5.88 15.51
N THR A 161 -8.20 5.05 14.55
CA THR A 161 -7.97 5.29 13.11
C THR A 161 -8.60 6.62 12.67
N ARG A 162 -9.80 6.96 13.14
CA ARG A 162 -10.41 8.26 12.85
C ARG A 162 -9.62 9.41 13.45
N VAL A 163 -9.13 9.30 14.69
CA VAL A 163 -8.24 10.29 15.32
C VAL A 163 -6.95 10.47 14.50
N ASP A 164 -6.32 9.38 14.10
CA ASP A 164 -5.07 9.42 13.31
C ASP A 164 -5.28 10.09 11.94
N ASN A 165 -6.48 9.95 11.36
CA ASN A 165 -6.83 10.52 10.06
C ASN A 165 -7.43 11.94 10.15
N ALA A 166 -7.83 12.41 11.34
CA ALA A 166 -8.42 13.74 11.54
C ALA A 166 -7.53 14.88 11.01
N ARG A 167 -6.20 14.69 11.02
CA ARG A 167 -5.23 15.64 10.44
C ARG A 167 -5.49 15.97 8.95
N PHE A 168 -6.16 15.10 8.22
CA PHE A 168 -6.55 15.33 6.83
C PHE A 168 -7.94 16.00 6.72
N PHE A 169 -8.67 16.11 7.83
CA PHE A 169 -10.01 16.66 7.92
C PHE A 169 -10.04 17.89 8.85
N GLY A 170 -8.96 18.69 8.86
CA GLY A 170 -8.87 19.90 9.69
C GLY A 170 -8.84 19.62 11.20
N ASP A 171 -8.29 18.46 11.60
CA ASP A 171 -8.23 17.94 12.96
C ASP A 171 -9.62 17.64 13.58
N ASP A 172 -10.67 17.57 12.75
CA ASP A 172 -12.01 17.19 13.17
C ASP A 172 -12.25 15.67 13.00
N VAL A 173 -12.27 14.96 14.11
CA VAL A 173 -12.52 13.51 14.15
C VAL A 173 -13.91 13.14 13.63
N ASP A 174 -14.89 14.02 13.83
CA ASP A 174 -16.27 13.76 13.41
C ASP A 174 -16.48 13.99 11.91
N ALA A 175 -15.62 14.77 11.27
CA ALA A 175 -15.58 14.91 9.83
C ALA A 175 -15.00 13.67 9.12
N VAL A 176 -14.22 12.83 9.82
CA VAL A 176 -13.69 11.57 9.23
C VAL A 176 -14.82 10.56 9.09
N PRO A 177 -15.10 10.02 7.88
CA PRO A 177 -16.15 9.02 7.70
C PRO A 177 -15.97 7.81 8.63
N ALA A 178 -17.09 7.30 9.14
CA ALA A 178 -17.08 6.14 10.05
C ALA A 178 -16.81 4.80 9.31
N HIS A 179 -17.01 4.78 7.99
CA HIS A 179 -16.92 3.57 7.19
C HIS A 179 -16.03 3.78 5.96
N CYS A 180 -15.39 2.71 5.53
CA CYS A 180 -14.61 2.65 4.30
C CYS A 180 -14.84 1.31 3.57
N LEU A 181 -14.54 1.29 2.27
CA LEU A 181 -14.35 0.08 1.49
C LEU A 181 -12.85 -0.18 1.44
N THR A 182 -12.42 -1.40 1.69
CA THR A 182 -11.00 -1.76 1.62
C THR A 182 -10.81 -3.13 0.98
N GLN A 183 -9.76 -3.26 0.16
CA GLN A 183 -9.28 -4.57 -0.25
C GLN A 183 -9.05 -5.44 0.98
N GLY A 184 -9.56 -6.66 0.96
CA GLY A 184 -9.34 -7.60 2.05
C GLY A 184 -7.92 -8.17 2.03
N LEU A 185 -7.52 -8.79 3.13
CA LEU A 185 -6.19 -9.42 3.24
C LEU A 185 -5.98 -10.50 2.16
N GLY A 186 -7.02 -11.30 1.87
CA GLY A 186 -6.96 -12.28 0.77
C GLY A 186 -6.85 -11.64 -0.61
N THR A 187 -7.37 -10.42 -0.81
CA THR A 187 -7.19 -9.66 -2.07
C THR A 187 -5.75 -9.16 -2.18
N ILE A 188 -5.22 -8.57 -1.11
CA ILE A 188 -3.83 -8.10 -1.03
C ILE A 188 -2.85 -9.26 -1.26
N MET A 189 -3.09 -10.40 -0.61
CA MET A 189 -2.27 -11.60 -0.74
C MET A 189 -2.30 -12.24 -2.14
N ALA A 190 -3.27 -11.89 -2.98
CA ALA A 190 -3.33 -12.33 -4.37
C ALA A 190 -2.47 -11.50 -5.33
N ALA A 191 -1.88 -10.40 -4.89
CA ALA A 191 -0.89 -9.64 -5.67
C ALA A 191 0.35 -10.51 -5.95
N ARG A 192 1.03 -10.27 -7.06
CA ARG A 192 2.24 -11.04 -7.41
C ARG A 192 3.46 -10.60 -6.59
N HIS A 193 3.54 -9.31 -6.30
CA HIS A 193 4.56 -8.73 -5.44
C HIS A 193 3.90 -7.71 -4.49
N VAL A 194 4.27 -7.74 -3.23
CA VAL A 194 3.84 -6.75 -2.23
C VAL A 194 5.07 -5.98 -1.75
N VAL A 195 5.01 -4.66 -1.81
CA VAL A 195 6.03 -3.76 -1.27
C VAL A 195 5.40 -2.97 -0.12
N LEU A 196 5.83 -3.24 1.11
CA LEU A 196 5.37 -2.52 2.29
C LEU A 196 6.44 -1.54 2.75
N VAL A 197 6.05 -0.29 3.01
CA VAL A 197 6.95 0.76 3.50
C VAL A 197 6.53 1.18 4.90
N ALA A 198 7.48 1.21 5.82
CA ALA A 198 7.25 1.72 7.16
C ALA A 198 8.43 2.56 7.64
N THR A 199 8.15 3.77 8.11
CA THR A 199 9.16 4.70 8.63
C THR A 199 8.74 5.25 9.98
N GLY A 200 9.73 5.54 10.82
CA GLY A 200 9.52 6.15 12.13
C GLY A 200 9.26 5.17 13.26
N ARG A 201 9.65 5.59 14.46
CA ARG A 201 9.64 4.77 15.67
C ARG A 201 8.24 4.29 16.09
N SER A 202 7.19 5.04 15.75
CA SER A 202 5.80 4.66 16.05
C SER A 202 5.37 3.36 15.34
N LYS A 203 6.07 2.96 14.27
CA LYS A 203 5.79 1.72 13.53
C LYS A 203 6.58 0.50 14.02
N ALA A 204 7.54 0.69 14.93
CA ALA A 204 8.49 -0.35 15.33
C ALA A 204 7.82 -1.60 15.91
N GLU A 205 6.73 -1.47 16.69
CA GLU A 205 5.99 -2.62 17.21
C GLU A 205 5.27 -3.38 16.10
N ALA A 206 4.53 -2.67 15.25
CA ALA A 206 3.81 -3.28 14.13
C ALA A 206 4.76 -3.97 13.15
N VAL A 207 5.94 -3.38 12.90
CA VAL A 207 7.01 -3.97 12.09
C VAL A 207 7.58 -5.22 12.74
N HIS A 208 7.84 -5.22 14.05
CA HIS A 208 8.28 -6.41 14.77
C HIS A 208 7.27 -7.55 14.62
N GLN A 209 5.99 -7.26 14.84
CA GLN A 209 4.92 -8.25 14.69
C GLN A 209 4.73 -8.74 13.25
N LEU A 210 4.90 -7.85 12.27
CA LEU A 210 4.87 -8.21 10.84
C LEU A 210 5.99 -9.18 10.48
N VAL A 211 7.23 -8.91 10.93
CA VAL A 211 8.44 -9.58 10.43
C VAL A 211 8.81 -10.79 11.28
N GLU A 212 8.79 -10.66 12.60
CA GLU A 212 9.32 -11.64 13.57
C GLU A 212 8.24 -12.23 14.48
N GLY A 213 7.04 -11.64 14.51
CA GLY A 213 5.91 -12.14 15.29
C GLY A 213 5.23 -13.35 14.67
N ALA A 214 4.34 -13.97 15.40
CA ALA A 214 3.48 -15.03 14.87
C ALA A 214 2.44 -14.45 13.90
N VAL A 215 2.06 -15.20 12.86
CA VAL A 215 0.95 -14.83 11.98
C VAL A 215 -0.35 -14.83 12.77
N SER A 216 -0.99 -13.67 12.85
CA SER A 216 -2.18 -13.48 13.67
C SER A 216 -3.10 -12.42 13.08
N ALA A 217 -4.40 -12.65 13.14
CA ALA A 217 -5.39 -11.63 12.79
C ALA A 217 -5.33 -10.40 13.72
N MET A 218 -4.70 -10.50 14.88
CA MET A 218 -4.45 -9.36 15.77
C MET A 218 -3.37 -8.40 15.26
N TRP A 219 -2.53 -8.89 14.34
CA TRP A 219 -1.53 -8.13 13.59
C TRP A 219 -1.70 -8.42 12.11
N PRO A 220 -2.69 -7.82 11.44
CA PRO A 220 -3.11 -8.22 10.09
C PRO A 220 -1.98 -8.27 9.06
N ALA A 221 -1.02 -7.35 9.14
CA ALA A 221 0.14 -7.33 8.25
C ALA A 221 1.01 -8.59 8.39
N SER A 222 0.95 -9.32 9.52
CA SER A 222 1.74 -10.55 9.72
C SER A 222 1.42 -11.64 8.70
N ILE A 223 0.26 -11.58 8.01
CA ILE A 223 -0.08 -12.50 6.92
C ILE A 223 0.93 -12.44 5.77
N LEU A 224 1.63 -11.32 5.59
CA LEU A 224 2.63 -11.17 4.54
C LEU A 224 3.82 -12.13 4.70
N GLN A 225 4.02 -12.74 5.88
CA GLN A 225 4.98 -13.83 6.06
C GLN A 225 4.67 -15.06 5.19
N HIS A 226 3.41 -15.25 4.80
CA HIS A 226 2.98 -16.30 3.87
C HIS A 226 3.02 -15.86 2.40
N HIS A 227 3.30 -14.60 2.12
CA HIS A 227 3.34 -14.11 0.73
C HIS A 227 4.61 -14.59 0.03
N PRO A 228 4.51 -15.18 -1.17
CA PRO A 228 5.68 -15.71 -1.89
C PRO A 228 6.68 -14.63 -2.29
N HIS A 229 6.23 -13.40 -2.51
CA HIS A 229 7.08 -12.27 -2.89
C HIS A 229 6.63 -11.00 -2.14
N ALA A 230 7.09 -10.83 -0.90
CA ALA A 230 6.87 -9.63 -0.10
C ALA A 230 8.22 -8.97 0.21
N THR A 231 8.30 -7.67 -0.02
CA THR A 231 9.43 -6.81 0.33
C THR A 231 8.99 -5.79 1.37
N VAL A 232 9.73 -5.67 2.46
CA VAL A 232 9.45 -4.73 3.56
C VAL A 232 10.59 -3.73 3.64
N LEU A 233 10.27 -2.46 3.35
CA LEU A 233 11.20 -1.34 3.34
C LEU A 233 11.09 -0.55 4.64
N LEU A 234 12.16 -0.46 5.40
CA LEU A 234 12.19 0.10 6.75
C LEU A 234 13.32 1.15 6.88
N ASP A 235 13.05 2.21 7.63
CA ASP A 235 14.14 3.00 8.22
C ASP A 235 14.62 2.37 9.55
N ASP A 236 15.76 2.85 10.06
CA ASP A 236 16.30 2.37 11.33
C ASP A 236 15.33 2.55 12.51
N ALA A 237 14.51 3.59 12.48
CA ALA A 237 13.56 3.87 13.54
C ALA A 237 12.39 2.87 13.54
N ALA A 238 11.87 2.49 12.38
CA ALA A 238 10.85 1.45 12.23
C ALA A 238 11.41 0.05 12.52
N ALA A 239 12.67 -0.20 12.17
CA ALA A 239 13.36 -1.46 12.43
C ALA A 239 13.83 -1.64 13.89
N HIS A 240 13.66 -0.62 14.75
CA HIS A 240 14.26 -0.54 16.10
C HIS A 240 13.95 -1.76 17.01
N ARG A 241 12.82 -2.42 16.82
CA ARG A 241 12.43 -3.59 17.63
C ARG A 241 12.74 -4.93 16.99
N LEU A 242 13.30 -4.96 15.78
CA LEU A 242 13.72 -6.20 15.14
C LEU A 242 14.93 -6.79 15.87
N GLN A 243 14.81 -8.05 16.23
CA GLN A 243 15.88 -8.80 16.90
C GLN A 243 16.96 -9.24 15.91
N LEU A 244 16.59 -9.47 14.66
CA LEU A 244 17.46 -9.93 13.58
C LEU A 244 17.87 -8.81 12.61
N ALA A 245 17.84 -7.53 13.03
CA ALA A 245 18.14 -6.40 12.17
C ALA A 245 19.48 -6.51 11.44
N ASP A 246 20.53 -6.98 12.12
CA ASP A 246 21.86 -7.16 11.52
C ASP A 246 21.86 -8.29 10.48
N TYR A 247 21.10 -9.36 10.71
CA TYR A 247 20.91 -10.44 9.74
C TYR A 247 20.22 -9.90 8.47
N TYR A 248 19.17 -9.09 8.60
CA TYR A 248 18.49 -8.51 7.43
C TYR A 248 19.39 -7.58 6.63
N ARG A 249 20.20 -6.75 7.31
CA ARG A 249 21.19 -5.89 6.64
C ARG A 249 22.25 -6.72 5.90
N GLU A 250 22.74 -7.80 6.53
CA GLU A 250 23.75 -8.66 5.93
C GLU A 250 23.21 -9.39 4.71
N THR A 251 22.02 -9.99 4.81
CA THR A 251 21.41 -10.71 3.68
C THR A 251 21.14 -9.79 2.50
N TYR A 252 20.67 -8.56 2.74
CA TYR A 252 20.44 -7.59 1.68
C TYR A 252 21.77 -7.14 1.04
N ARG A 253 22.80 -6.86 1.83
CA ARG A 253 24.13 -6.46 1.34
C ARG A 253 24.82 -7.54 0.51
N SER A 254 24.63 -8.79 0.89
CA SER A 254 25.22 -9.96 0.24
C SER A 254 24.36 -10.53 -0.89
N LYS A 255 23.27 -9.87 -1.24
CA LYS A 255 22.35 -10.27 -2.30
C LYS A 255 23.07 -10.26 -3.65
N PRO A 256 22.89 -11.28 -4.52
CA PRO A 256 23.44 -11.26 -5.86
C PRO A 256 22.91 -10.08 -6.69
N ASP A 257 23.79 -9.40 -7.44
CA ASP A 257 23.44 -8.22 -8.25
C ASP A 257 22.30 -8.44 -9.24
N TRP A 258 22.12 -9.69 -9.73
CA TRP A 258 21.05 -10.04 -10.66
C TRP A 258 19.69 -10.22 -9.99
N GLN A 259 19.65 -10.33 -8.69
CA GLN A 259 18.40 -10.53 -7.93
C GLN A 259 17.83 -9.16 -7.55
N GLY A 260 16.91 -8.63 -8.36
CA GLY A 260 16.10 -7.47 -8.00
C GLY A 260 15.24 -7.68 -6.72
N ILE A 261 14.51 -6.66 -6.30
CA ILE A 261 13.54 -6.81 -5.20
C ILE A 261 12.18 -7.18 -5.73
#